data_ccbb978fde395b70243d95364cfa0e74
#
_entry.id   ccbb978fde395b70243d95364cfa0e74
#
_cell.length_a   1.000
_cell.length_b   1.000
_cell.length_c   1.000
_cell.angle_alpha   90.00
_cell.angle_beta   90.00
_cell.angle_gamma   90.00
#
_symmetry.space_group_name_H-M   'P 1'
#
loop_
_entity.id
_entity.type
_entity.pdbx_description
1 polymer ?
#
loop_
_entity_poly.entity_id
_entity_poly.type
_entity_poly.pdbx_seq_one_letter_code
_entity_poly.pdbx_strand_id
1 'polypeptide(L)'
;MATYVEVSKMRRYHIRRSDKEWNDPQEMERVLSAVRIMTVACCLQDQPYLFTVDFAWDPATRELWFHCATEGRKMNILRANPQVCVTVVEDRGYIHGECDHAYRSLIMEGEAHVVTGLSEKRRGLQLLARKHETQPEVVLSRFAGDEEAVRKVGMIRISVETISGKQGPAVKQ
;
A
#
# COMPACT_ATOMS: atom_id res chain seq x y z
N MET A 1 -18.32 7.55 25.49
CA MET A 1 -16.93 7.36 24.98
C MET A 1 -16.71 5.87 24.83
N ALA A 2 -16.66 5.35 23.61
CA ALA A 2 -16.30 3.94 23.36
C ALA A 2 -14.84 3.75 23.79
N THR A 3 -14.56 2.74 24.58
CA THR A 3 -13.21 2.46 25.05
C THR A 3 -12.35 1.91 23.90
N TYR A 4 -11.05 2.16 23.91
CA TYR A 4 -10.08 1.72 22.91
C TYR A 4 -10.16 0.21 22.60
N VAL A 5 -10.62 -0.59 23.55
CA VAL A 5 -10.84 -2.05 23.43
C VAL A 5 -12.02 -2.40 22.51
N GLU A 6 -13.05 -1.57 22.43
CA GLU A 6 -14.20 -1.79 21.54
C GLU A 6 -13.86 -1.48 20.09
N VAL A 7 -13.00 -0.48 19.83
CA VAL A 7 -12.53 -0.14 18.48
C VAL A 7 -11.67 -1.26 17.89
N SER A 8 -10.86 -1.95 18.70
CA SER A 8 -10.04 -3.08 18.20
C SER A 8 -10.87 -4.31 17.80
N LYS A 9 -12.06 -4.51 18.38
CA LYS A 9 -13.02 -5.54 17.97
C LYS A 9 -13.76 -5.21 16.68
N MET A 10 -13.89 -3.94 16.31
CA MET A 10 -14.50 -3.52 15.04
C MET A 10 -13.60 -3.73 13.82
N ARG A 11 -12.30 -4.03 14.00
CA ARG A 11 -11.32 -4.23 12.92
C ARG A 11 -11.49 -5.51 12.11
N ARG A 12 -12.39 -6.42 12.46
CA ARG A 12 -12.75 -7.58 11.65
C ARG A 12 -14.00 -7.29 10.83
N TYR A 13 -13.88 -6.40 9.87
CA TYR A 13 -14.97 -6.15 8.94
C TYR A 13 -15.01 -7.28 7.90
N HIS A 14 -16.04 -8.12 7.97
CA HIS A 14 -16.27 -9.13 6.94
C HIS A 14 -16.87 -8.47 5.70
N ILE A 15 -16.41 -8.90 4.54
CA ILE A 15 -17.00 -8.48 3.27
C ILE A 15 -18.45 -8.97 3.24
N ARG A 16 -19.43 -8.03 3.25
CA ARG A 16 -20.85 -8.35 3.23
C ARG A 16 -21.26 -9.20 2.02
N ARG A 17 -20.64 -8.97 0.87
CA ARG A 17 -20.82 -9.73 -0.35
C ARG A 17 -19.76 -10.84 -0.40
N SER A 18 -20.02 -11.93 0.34
CA SER A 18 -19.13 -13.10 0.38
C SER A 18 -18.95 -13.76 -1.00
N ASP A 19 -19.95 -13.64 -1.89
CA ASP A 19 -19.85 -14.04 -3.30
C ASP A 19 -18.80 -13.27 -4.11
N LYS A 20 -18.39 -12.11 -3.64
CA LYS A 20 -17.33 -11.27 -4.24
C LYS A 20 -16.00 -11.35 -3.47
N GLU A 21 -15.97 -12.07 -2.38
CA GLU A 21 -14.72 -12.27 -1.61
C GLU A 21 -13.80 -13.23 -2.35
N TRP A 22 -12.53 -12.93 -2.35
CA TRP A 22 -11.47 -13.82 -2.81
C TRP A 22 -10.26 -13.69 -1.89
N ASN A 23 -9.61 -14.80 -1.61
CA ASN A 23 -8.54 -14.88 -0.63
C ASN A 23 -7.45 -15.89 -1.03
N ASP A 24 -7.25 -16.09 -2.35
CA ASP A 24 -6.12 -16.86 -2.86
C ASP A 24 -4.81 -16.09 -2.65
N PRO A 25 -3.88 -16.57 -1.79
CA PRO A 25 -2.66 -15.85 -1.46
C PRO A 25 -1.74 -15.62 -2.67
N GLN A 26 -1.67 -16.57 -3.60
CA GLN A 26 -0.81 -16.45 -4.79
C GLN A 26 -1.33 -15.37 -5.73
N GLU A 27 -2.64 -15.33 -5.94
CA GLU A 27 -3.26 -14.29 -6.77
C GLU A 27 -3.21 -12.92 -6.08
N MET A 28 -3.31 -12.84 -4.75
CA MET A 28 -3.11 -11.59 -4.01
C MET A 28 -1.69 -11.04 -4.21
N GLU A 29 -0.67 -11.88 -4.09
CA GLU A 29 0.72 -11.49 -4.37
C GLU A 29 0.92 -11.08 -5.82
N ARG A 30 0.28 -11.78 -6.77
CA ARG A 30 0.31 -11.38 -8.18
C ARG A 30 -0.27 -9.98 -8.37
N VAL A 31 -1.41 -9.67 -7.77
CA VAL A 31 -2.02 -8.32 -7.84
C VAL A 31 -1.11 -7.27 -7.21
N LEU A 32 -0.54 -7.55 -6.02
CA LEU A 32 0.40 -6.64 -5.34
C LEU A 32 1.67 -6.39 -6.16
N SER A 33 2.12 -7.38 -6.93
CA SER A 33 3.29 -7.27 -7.80
C SER A 33 2.97 -6.50 -9.09
N ALA A 34 1.79 -6.72 -9.68
CA ALA A 34 1.39 -6.14 -10.97
C ALA A 34 0.93 -4.69 -10.86
N VAL A 35 0.16 -4.36 -9.82
CA VAL A 35 -0.38 -3.01 -9.62
C VAL A 35 0.74 -2.07 -9.17
N ARG A 36 0.88 -0.93 -9.84
CA ARG A 36 1.99 0.01 -9.63
C ARG A 36 1.73 1.05 -8.55
N ILE A 37 0.47 1.44 -8.38
CA ILE A 37 0.07 2.52 -7.46
C ILE A 37 -0.88 2.00 -6.40
N MET A 38 -0.80 2.57 -5.22
CA MET A 38 -1.74 2.33 -4.12
C MET A 38 -2.33 3.65 -3.63
N THR A 39 -3.54 3.58 -3.07
CA THR A 39 -4.14 4.70 -2.34
C THR A 39 -4.12 4.37 -0.85
N VAL A 40 -3.60 5.32 -0.07
CA VAL A 40 -3.47 5.21 1.38
C VAL A 40 -4.46 6.17 2.03
N ALA A 41 -5.31 5.63 2.88
CA ALA A 41 -6.18 6.38 3.78
C ALA A 41 -5.54 6.50 5.16
N CYS A 42 -5.51 7.68 5.72
CA CYS A 42 -5.10 7.95 7.10
C CYS A 42 -6.00 9.03 7.71
N CYS A 43 -5.90 9.22 9.01
CA CYS A 43 -6.75 10.15 9.73
C CYS A 43 -5.97 10.82 10.87
N LEU A 44 -6.23 12.10 11.10
CA LEU A 44 -5.73 12.83 12.26
C LEU A 44 -6.86 13.71 12.80
N GLN A 45 -7.18 13.59 14.11
CA GLN A 45 -8.25 14.35 14.75
C GLN A 45 -9.58 14.27 13.98
N ASP A 46 -10.00 13.06 13.64
CA ASP A 46 -11.21 12.76 12.86
C ASP A 46 -11.27 13.39 11.46
N GLN A 47 -10.17 13.95 10.98
CA GLN A 47 -10.05 14.46 9.62
C GLN A 47 -9.42 13.40 8.71
N PRO A 48 -10.20 12.77 7.82
CA PRO A 48 -9.66 11.80 6.87
C PRO A 48 -8.78 12.48 5.84
N TYR A 49 -7.74 11.75 5.40
CA TYR A 49 -6.86 12.19 4.33
C TYR A 49 -6.46 11.00 3.46
N LEU A 50 -6.52 11.20 2.15
CA LEU A 50 -6.11 10.22 1.15
C LEU A 50 -4.94 10.74 0.34
N PHE A 51 -4.04 9.84 -0.03
CA PHE A 51 -3.00 10.11 -1.00
C PHE A 51 -2.66 8.86 -1.82
N THR A 52 -2.17 9.06 -3.03
CA THR A 52 -1.78 7.99 -3.95
C THR A 52 -0.27 8.05 -4.17
N VAL A 53 0.37 6.88 -4.19
CA VAL A 53 1.83 6.72 -4.35
C VAL A 53 2.18 5.44 -5.09
N ASP A 54 3.34 5.44 -5.74
CA ASP A 54 3.98 4.20 -6.18
C ASP A 54 4.42 3.39 -4.96
N PHE A 55 4.37 2.07 -5.06
CA PHE A 55 4.72 1.20 -3.95
C PHE A 55 5.44 -0.06 -4.39
N ALA A 56 6.14 -0.68 -3.46
CA ALA A 56 6.63 -2.05 -3.57
C ALA A 56 6.06 -2.90 -2.43
N TRP A 57 5.80 -4.18 -2.72
CA TRP A 57 5.41 -5.19 -1.75
C TRP A 57 6.59 -6.09 -1.44
N ASP A 58 6.84 -6.31 -0.17
CA ASP A 58 7.81 -7.28 0.32
C ASP A 58 7.06 -8.45 0.98
N PRO A 59 6.91 -9.60 0.31
CA PRO A 59 6.16 -10.74 0.85
C PRO A 59 6.84 -11.38 2.06
N ALA A 60 8.18 -11.28 2.17
CA ALA A 60 8.92 -11.91 3.25
C ALA A 60 8.62 -11.26 4.62
N THR A 61 8.39 -9.95 4.63
CA THR A 61 8.08 -9.18 5.84
C THR A 61 6.62 -8.72 5.90
N ARG A 62 5.84 -8.95 4.84
CA ARG A 62 4.47 -8.45 4.66
C ARG A 62 4.40 -6.93 4.80
N GLU A 63 5.27 -6.24 4.08
CA GLU A 63 5.39 -4.79 4.13
C GLU A 63 5.17 -4.14 2.78
N LEU A 64 4.48 -3.00 2.79
CA LEU A 64 4.39 -2.07 1.66
C LEU A 64 5.41 -0.94 1.87
N TRP A 65 6.12 -0.60 0.82
CA TRP A 65 7.15 0.42 0.83
C TRP A 65 6.84 1.51 -0.18
N PHE A 66 7.00 2.78 0.22
CA PHE A 66 6.91 3.91 -0.71
C PHE A 66 7.82 5.05 -0.30
N HIS A 67 8.21 5.87 -1.28
CA HIS A 67 8.99 7.06 -1.01
C HIS A 67 8.14 8.33 -1.16
N CYS A 68 8.55 9.41 -0.48
CA CYS A 68 7.91 10.71 -0.56
C CYS A 68 8.89 11.82 -0.14
N ALA A 69 8.42 13.05 -0.03
CA ALA A 69 9.18 14.11 0.64
C ALA A 69 9.33 13.81 2.15
N THR A 70 10.40 14.31 2.75
CA THR A 70 10.69 14.15 4.20
C THR A 70 9.73 14.93 5.10
N GLU A 71 9.00 15.88 4.54
CA GLU A 71 8.06 16.77 5.22
C GLU A 71 6.75 16.89 4.44
N GLY A 72 5.73 17.48 5.08
CA GLY A 72 4.44 17.75 4.50
C GLY A 72 3.29 17.03 5.21
N ARG A 73 2.07 17.30 4.73
CA ARG A 73 0.82 16.88 5.40
C ARG A 73 0.79 15.37 5.71
N LYS A 74 1.10 14.51 4.73
CA LYS A 74 1.11 13.06 4.94
C LYS A 74 2.08 12.63 6.05
N MET A 75 3.29 13.22 6.06
CA MET A 75 4.31 12.90 7.06
C MET A 75 3.87 13.32 8.47
N ASN A 76 3.24 14.47 8.60
CA ASN A 76 2.74 14.96 9.90
C ASN A 76 1.64 14.04 10.42
N ILE A 77 0.71 13.61 9.55
CA ILE A 77 -0.37 12.71 9.92
C ILE A 77 0.20 11.34 10.34
N LEU A 78 1.06 10.73 9.51
CA LEU A 78 1.60 9.39 9.77
C LEU A 78 2.49 9.33 11.02
N ARG A 79 3.18 10.43 11.35
CA ARG A 79 3.95 10.51 12.62
C ARG A 79 3.03 10.60 13.84
N ALA A 80 1.90 11.30 13.73
CA ALA A 80 0.96 11.48 14.83
C ALA A 80 -0.02 10.29 15.00
N ASN A 81 -0.41 9.68 13.89
CA ASN A 81 -1.27 8.50 13.85
C ASN A 81 -0.78 7.54 12.75
N PRO A 82 -0.11 6.44 13.11
CA PRO A 82 0.44 5.49 12.13
C PRO A 82 -0.61 4.57 11.51
N GLN A 83 -1.83 4.54 12.01
CA GLN A 83 -2.89 3.66 11.51
C GLN A 83 -3.32 4.05 10.11
N VAL A 84 -3.25 3.09 9.18
CA VAL A 84 -3.60 3.31 7.79
C VAL A 84 -4.49 2.20 7.24
N CYS A 85 -5.29 2.56 6.24
CA CYS A 85 -5.98 1.62 5.38
C CYS A 85 -5.53 1.87 3.94
N VAL A 86 -5.10 0.82 3.25
CA VAL A 86 -4.53 0.89 1.91
C VAL A 86 -5.41 0.12 0.94
N THR A 87 -5.60 0.65 -0.25
CA THR A 87 -6.21 -0.11 -1.34
C THR A 87 -5.33 -0.13 -2.58
N VAL A 88 -5.32 -1.29 -3.25
CA VAL A 88 -4.84 -1.47 -4.61
C VAL A 88 -5.97 -2.03 -5.46
N VAL A 89 -6.06 -1.60 -6.71
CA VAL A 89 -7.10 -2.04 -7.65
C VAL A 89 -6.46 -2.47 -8.95
N GLU A 90 -6.72 -3.72 -9.35
CA GLU A 90 -6.46 -4.22 -10.68
C GLU A 90 -7.74 -4.00 -11.50
N ASP A 91 -7.74 -2.96 -12.32
CA ASP A 91 -8.82 -2.66 -13.26
C ASP A 91 -8.76 -3.67 -14.42
N ARG A 92 -9.88 -4.33 -14.69
CA ARG A 92 -10.04 -5.31 -15.76
C ARG A 92 -11.07 -4.88 -16.82
N GLY A 93 -11.55 -3.65 -16.72
CA GLY A 93 -12.43 -3.00 -17.69
C GLY A 93 -13.91 -3.05 -17.33
N TYR A 94 -14.64 -2.15 -17.98
CA TYR A 94 -16.10 -2.03 -17.85
C TYR A 94 -16.81 -3.08 -18.70
N ILE A 95 -17.88 -3.66 -18.16
CA ILE A 95 -18.69 -4.67 -18.85
C ILE A 95 -19.91 -3.98 -19.46
N HIS A 96 -19.81 -3.70 -20.76
CA HIS A 96 -20.89 -3.05 -21.49
C HIS A 96 -22.18 -3.88 -21.50
N GLY A 97 -23.31 -3.20 -21.27
CA GLY A 97 -24.63 -3.84 -21.21
C GLY A 97 -25.00 -4.46 -19.86
N GLU A 98 -24.05 -4.64 -18.95
CA GLU A 98 -24.30 -5.21 -17.61
C GLU A 98 -24.25 -4.15 -16.49
N CYS A 99 -23.89 -2.90 -16.81
CA CYS A 99 -23.70 -1.81 -15.85
C CYS A 99 -22.80 -2.21 -14.67
N ASP A 100 -21.74 -2.97 -14.94
CA ASP A 100 -20.81 -3.49 -13.95
C ASP A 100 -19.36 -3.33 -14.44
N HIS A 101 -18.41 -3.51 -13.53
CA HIS A 101 -16.98 -3.35 -13.80
C HIS A 101 -16.22 -4.59 -13.32
N ALA A 102 -15.38 -5.12 -14.20
CA ALA A 102 -14.49 -6.21 -13.83
C ALA A 102 -13.27 -5.64 -13.12
N TYR A 103 -13.00 -6.10 -11.90
CA TYR A 103 -11.86 -5.66 -11.11
C TYR A 103 -11.47 -6.71 -10.07
N ARG A 104 -10.27 -6.59 -9.56
CA ARG A 104 -9.84 -7.14 -8.28
C ARG A 104 -9.28 -6.02 -7.41
N SER A 105 -9.66 -6.00 -6.17
CA SER A 105 -9.13 -5.04 -5.20
C SER A 105 -8.66 -5.75 -3.95
N LEU A 106 -7.61 -5.21 -3.34
CA LEU A 106 -7.16 -5.57 -2.02
C LEU A 106 -7.32 -4.37 -1.10
N ILE A 107 -7.85 -4.61 0.09
CA ILE A 107 -7.85 -3.66 1.19
C ILE A 107 -6.93 -4.23 2.26
N MET A 108 -6.00 -3.41 2.71
CA MET A 108 -4.99 -3.77 3.70
C MET A 108 -5.03 -2.75 4.83
N GLU A 109 -5.02 -3.25 6.05
CA GLU A 109 -4.92 -2.41 7.25
C GLU A 109 -3.59 -2.68 7.93
N GLY A 110 -3.02 -1.65 8.55
CA GLY A 110 -1.74 -1.78 9.23
C GLY A 110 -1.19 -0.45 9.74
N GLU A 111 0.09 -0.46 10.06
CA GLU A 111 0.79 0.68 10.64
C GLU A 111 1.89 1.20 9.73
N ALA A 112 1.90 2.51 9.49
CA ALA A 112 2.93 3.21 8.74
C ALA A 112 4.08 3.63 9.66
N HIS A 113 5.31 3.36 9.23
CA HIS A 113 6.54 3.70 9.95
C HIS A 113 7.41 4.60 9.11
N VAL A 114 7.82 5.73 9.66
CA VAL A 114 8.81 6.61 9.03
C VAL A 114 10.20 6.00 9.20
N VAL A 115 10.81 5.63 8.08
CA VAL A 115 12.13 5.00 8.06
C VAL A 115 13.21 6.07 8.17
N THR A 116 14.07 5.95 9.18
CA THR A 116 15.17 6.88 9.44
C THR A 116 16.55 6.29 9.15
N GLY A 117 16.69 4.95 9.26
CA GLY A 117 17.94 4.25 9.04
C GLY A 117 18.36 4.21 7.57
N LEU A 118 19.64 4.52 7.27
CA LEU A 118 20.15 4.57 5.88
C LEU A 118 20.07 3.21 5.19
N SER A 119 20.43 2.13 5.87
CA SER A 119 20.37 0.77 5.33
C SER A 119 18.95 0.37 4.97
N GLU A 120 17.99 0.70 5.81
CA GLU A 120 16.58 0.41 5.60
C GLU A 120 16.00 1.28 4.46
N LYS A 121 16.37 2.56 4.38
CA LYS A 121 16.02 3.41 3.22
C LYS A 121 16.57 2.83 1.91
N ARG A 122 17.82 2.36 1.89
CA ARG A 122 18.41 1.72 0.71
C ARG A 122 17.64 0.46 0.30
N ARG A 123 17.21 -0.37 1.29
CA ARG A 123 16.33 -1.51 1.02
C ARG A 123 15.02 -1.09 0.36
N GLY A 124 14.34 -0.08 0.90
CA GLY A 124 13.10 0.45 0.31
C GLY A 124 13.31 0.96 -1.13
N LEU A 125 14.39 1.71 -1.39
CA LEU A 125 14.75 2.15 -2.73
C LEU A 125 15.02 0.98 -3.69
N GLN A 126 15.68 -0.09 -3.23
CA GLN A 126 15.92 -1.29 -4.03
C GLN A 126 14.61 -2.00 -4.41
N LEU A 127 13.68 -2.16 -3.46
CA LEU A 127 12.38 -2.77 -3.70
C LEU A 127 11.59 -1.96 -4.75
N LEU A 128 11.52 -0.64 -4.58
CA LEU A 128 10.83 0.26 -5.50
C LEU A 128 11.46 0.25 -6.89
N ALA A 129 12.78 0.37 -6.98
CA ALA A 129 13.47 0.35 -8.26
C ALA A 129 13.26 -0.98 -9.00
N ARG A 130 13.38 -2.11 -8.33
CA ARG A 130 13.15 -3.45 -8.93
C ARG A 130 11.72 -3.63 -9.44
N LYS A 131 10.74 -3.04 -8.79
CA LYS A 131 9.33 -3.12 -9.22
C LYS A 131 9.02 -2.20 -10.40
N HIS A 132 9.57 -0.98 -10.41
CA HIS A 132 9.11 0.08 -11.31
C HIS A 132 10.02 0.34 -12.50
N GLU A 133 11.31 0.06 -12.37
CA GLU A 133 12.31 0.41 -13.37
C GLU A 133 12.67 -0.79 -14.27
N THR A 134 12.86 -0.51 -15.55
CA THR A 134 13.38 -1.51 -16.50
C THR A 134 14.88 -1.77 -16.31
N GLN A 135 15.60 -0.78 -15.76
CA GLN A 135 17.02 -0.85 -15.44
C GLN A 135 17.25 -0.33 -14.01
N PRO A 136 16.94 -1.12 -12.98
CA PRO A 136 17.01 -0.70 -11.58
C PRO A 136 18.37 -0.14 -11.17
N GLU A 137 19.46 -0.75 -11.69
CA GLU A 137 20.82 -0.36 -11.33
C GLU A 137 21.19 1.05 -11.75
N VAL A 138 20.58 1.59 -12.83
CA VAL A 138 20.78 2.98 -13.26
C VAL A 138 20.27 3.95 -12.22
N VAL A 139 19.09 3.66 -11.63
CA VAL A 139 18.53 4.50 -10.57
C VAL A 139 19.28 4.31 -9.27
N LEU A 140 19.59 3.06 -8.91
CA LEU A 140 20.25 2.71 -7.65
C LEU A 140 21.68 3.26 -7.59
N SER A 141 22.37 3.38 -8.74
CA SER A 141 23.72 3.97 -8.79
C SER A 141 23.77 5.40 -8.29
N ARG A 142 22.67 6.17 -8.40
CA ARG A 142 22.57 7.55 -7.89
C ARG A 142 22.62 7.62 -6.37
N PHE A 143 22.30 6.53 -5.69
CA PHE A 143 22.30 6.40 -4.24
C PHE A 143 23.49 5.59 -3.72
N ALA A 144 24.26 4.98 -4.62
CA ALA A 144 25.43 4.20 -4.25
C ALA A 144 26.55 5.14 -3.80
N GLY A 145 26.99 5.03 -2.55
CA GLY A 145 28.05 5.90 -2.00
C GLY A 145 27.61 7.32 -1.60
N ASP A 146 26.41 7.75 -1.99
CA ASP A 146 25.87 9.07 -1.62
C ASP A 146 24.85 8.94 -0.48
N GLU A 147 25.31 9.05 0.75
CA GLU A 147 24.43 9.02 1.94
C GLU A 147 23.51 10.23 2.01
N GLU A 148 23.97 11.38 1.55
CA GLU A 148 23.18 12.61 1.60
C GLU A 148 21.97 12.52 0.65
N ALA A 149 22.15 11.96 -0.54
CA ALA A 149 21.04 11.65 -1.43
C ALA A 149 20.01 10.72 -0.77
N VAL A 150 20.47 9.67 -0.07
CA VAL A 150 19.59 8.75 0.66
C VAL A 150 18.87 9.45 1.82
N ARG A 151 19.56 10.34 2.56
CA ARG A 151 18.97 11.09 3.68
C ARG A 151 17.80 11.97 3.23
N LYS A 152 17.90 12.59 2.06
CA LYS A 152 16.87 13.46 1.47
C LYS A 152 15.60 12.73 1.02
N VAL A 153 15.63 11.41 0.90
CA VAL A 153 14.44 10.64 0.55
C VAL A 153 13.62 10.38 1.82
N GLY A 154 12.36 10.80 1.82
CA GLY A 154 11.36 10.32 2.77
C GLY A 154 10.99 8.89 2.41
N MET A 155 11.14 7.95 3.33
CA MET A 155 10.80 6.54 3.13
C MET A 155 9.82 6.11 4.20
N ILE A 156 8.75 5.45 3.76
CA ILE A 156 7.72 4.88 4.63
C ILE A 156 7.62 3.39 4.34
N ARG A 157 7.54 2.60 5.38
CA ARG A 157 7.07 1.22 5.31
C ARG A 157 5.76 1.07 6.05
N ILE A 158 4.85 0.25 5.54
CA ILE A 158 3.60 -0.10 6.19
C ILE A 158 3.65 -1.58 6.52
N SER A 159 3.61 -1.91 7.81
CA SER A 159 3.46 -3.29 8.27
C SER A 159 2.00 -3.69 8.12
N VAL A 160 1.73 -4.66 7.23
CA VAL A 160 0.36 -5.08 6.90
C VAL A 160 -0.12 -6.14 7.89
N GLU A 161 -1.15 -5.81 8.66
CA GLU A 161 -1.78 -6.70 9.65
C GLU A 161 -2.84 -7.58 8.99
N THR A 162 -3.71 -6.98 8.18
CA THR A 162 -4.82 -7.67 7.51
C THR A 162 -4.82 -7.40 6.01
N ILE A 163 -5.24 -8.40 5.24
CA ILE A 163 -5.51 -8.27 3.80
C ILE A 163 -6.87 -8.90 3.52
N SER A 164 -7.72 -8.20 2.79
CA SER A 164 -8.97 -8.71 2.26
C SER A 164 -9.08 -8.44 0.77
N GLY A 165 -9.54 -9.44 0.02
CA GLY A 165 -9.72 -9.34 -1.42
C GLY A 165 -11.19 -9.27 -1.82
N LYS A 166 -11.52 -8.37 -2.75
CA LYS A 166 -12.83 -8.27 -3.37
C LYS A 166 -12.70 -8.23 -4.88
N GLN A 167 -13.57 -8.94 -5.59
CA GLN A 167 -13.58 -8.95 -7.05
C GLN A 167 -14.96 -8.64 -7.62
N GLY A 168 -14.98 -7.98 -8.76
CA GLY A 168 -16.13 -7.85 -9.64
C GLY A 168 -16.33 -9.10 -10.49
N PRO A 169 -17.34 -9.12 -11.35
CA PRO A 169 -17.56 -10.23 -12.27
C PRO A 169 -16.35 -10.41 -13.21
N ALA A 170 -16.18 -11.63 -13.73
CA ALA A 170 -15.19 -11.86 -14.78
C ALA A 170 -15.67 -11.23 -16.09
N VAL A 171 -14.74 -10.71 -16.89
CA VAL A 171 -15.05 -10.34 -18.29
C VAL A 171 -15.38 -11.63 -19.02
N LYS A 172 -16.60 -11.72 -19.56
CA LYS A 172 -16.96 -12.82 -20.49
C LYS A 172 -16.17 -12.59 -21.77
N GLN A 173 -15.33 -13.54 -22.11
CA GLN A 173 -14.62 -13.56 -23.41
C GLN A 173 -15.60 -13.79 -24.55
#